data_67463a5922b12302ecb3d39285de68ca
#
_entry.id   67463a5922b12302ecb3d39285de68ca
#
_cell.length_a   1.000
_cell.length_b   1.000
_cell.length_c   1.000
_cell.angle_alpha   90.00
_cell.angle_beta   90.00
_cell.angle_gamma   90.00
#
_symmetry.space_group_name_H-M   'P 1'
#
loop_
_entity.id
_entity.type
_entity.pdbx_description
1 polymer ?
#
loop_
_entity_poly.entity_id
_entity_poly.type
_entity_poly.pdbx_seq_one_letter_code
_entity_poly.pdbx_strand_id
1 'polypeptide(L)'
;MKVILFCCKGFEMMEFAPFYDVMGWAKSEYDFDIEVETCGFNRSVSSAFWKVEIKVDKVITEINTDDYAALVIPGGDHLFGYFEEAYDERFLQLIRDFDTGNKLIASVCVGALPIGKSGVLEGRRATTYHLMDGHRQKQLAEFGVDVINEPVVIDSNIITSYCPQTADEVAFTLLEKLLGREKTSTVKQGMGYESTIKK
;
A
#
# COMPACT_ATOMS: atom_id res chain seq x y z
N MET A 1 5.77 12.43 10.87
CA MET A 1 4.74 12.16 9.81
C MET A 1 4.10 10.81 10.07
N LYS A 2 2.78 10.66 9.85
CA LYS A 2 2.10 9.37 10.04
C LYS A 2 1.65 8.76 8.72
N VAL A 3 1.71 7.44 8.64
CA VAL A 3 1.25 6.62 7.52
C VAL A 3 0.21 5.64 8.03
N ILE A 4 -0.93 5.51 7.36
CA ILE A 4 -1.90 4.45 7.61
C ILE A 4 -1.55 3.24 6.74
N LEU A 5 -1.41 2.08 7.36
CA LEU A 5 -1.33 0.79 6.69
C LEU A 5 -2.67 0.06 6.88
N PHE A 6 -3.52 0.12 5.85
CA PHE A 6 -4.88 -0.41 5.94
C PHE A 6 -4.94 -1.89 5.55
N CYS A 7 -5.36 -2.71 6.47
CA CYS A 7 -5.45 -4.16 6.34
C CYS A 7 -6.91 -4.59 6.18
N CYS A 8 -7.31 -4.91 4.95
CA CYS A 8 -8.56 -5.64 4.72
C CYS A 8 -8.39 -7.09 5.16
N LYS A 9 -9.46 -7.73 5.60
CA LYS A 9 -9.50 -9.17 5.83
C LYS A 9 -8.92 -9.93 4.63
N GLY A 10 -8.12 -10.95 4.87
CA GLY A 10 -7.46 -11.70 3.80
C GLY A 10 -6.32 -10.94 3.10
N PHE A 11 -5.74 -9.93 3.75
CA PHE A 11 -4.57 -9.23 3.22
C PHE A 11 -3.35 -10.16 3.08
N GLU A 12 -2.45 -9.84 2.17
CA GLU A 12 -1.21 -10.60 1.94
C GLU A 12 -0.09 -10.11 2.88
N MET A 13 0.44 -11.02 3.71
CA MET A 13 1.51 -10.70 4.68
C MET A 13 2.78 -10.19 4.00
N MET A 14 3.13 -10.73 2.83
CA MET A 14 4.31 -10.32 2.07
C MET A 14 4.17 -8.89 1.51
N GLU A 15 2.96 -8.39 1.41
CA GLU A 15 2.67 -7.04 0.93
C GLU A 15 2.47 -6.05 2.09
N PHE A 16 2.20 -6.56 3.29
CA PHE A 16 2.10 -5.79 4.53
C PHE A 16 3.49 -5.52 5.13
N ALA A 17 4.29 -6.60 5.32
CA ALA A 17 5.52 -6.54 6.09
C ALA A 17 6.54 -5.52 5.56
N PRO A 18 6.78 -5.37 4.24
CA PRO A 18 7.75 -4.40 3.75
C PRO A 18 7.45 -2.96 4.16
N PHE A 19 6.20 -2.54 4.15
CA PHE A 19 5.86 -1.18 4.59
C PHE A 19 6.06 -1.00 6.09
N TYR A 20 5.67 -2.00 6.87
CA TYR A 20 5.81 -1.96 8.32
C TYR A 20 7.28 -1.94 8.72
N ASP A 21 8.10 -2.79 8.10
CA ASP A 21 9.53 -2.92 8.44
C ASP A 21 10.36 -1.75 7.90
N VAL A 22 10.17 -1.32 6.65
CA VAL A 22 10.93 -0.19 6.07
C VAL A 22 10.71 1.10 6.89
N MET A 23 9.45 1.38 7.25
CA MET A 23 9.14 2.53 8.09
C MET A 23 9.62 2.32 9.55
N GLY A 24 9.55 1.09 10.04
CA GLY A 24 10.08 0.69 11.35
C GLY A 24 11.58 0.92 11.47
N TRP A 25 12.36 0.51 10.47
CA TRP A 25 13.79 0.79 10.38
C TRP A 25 14.09 2.29 10.36
N ALA A 26 13.36 3.04 9.52
CA ALA A 26 13.50 4.49 9.43
C ALA A 26 13.30 5.16 10.80
N LYS A 27 12.30 4.71 11.56
CA LYS A 27 12.00 5.25 12.90
C LYS A 27 12.97 4.77 13.97
N SER A 28 13.15 3.44 14.07
CA SER A 28 13.81 2.83 15.24
C SER A 28 15.34 2.89 15.17
N GLU A 29 15.92 2.72 13.97
CA GLU A 29 17.38 2.69 13.79
C GLU A 29 17.96 4.08 13.48
N TYR A 30 17.17 4.96 12.85
CA TYR A 30 17.66 6.26 12.38
C TYR A 30 16.94 7.45 12.98
N ASP A 31 15.96 7.23 13.86
CA ASP A 31 15.13 8.27 14.51
C ASP A 31 14.53 9.30 13.53
N PHE A 32 14.17 8.82 12.32
CA PHE A 32 13.49 9.68 11.37
C PHE A 32 12.04 9.90 11.79
N ASP A 33 11.51 11.10 11.49
CA ASP A 33 10.13 11.48 11.82
C ASP A 33 9.12 10.77 10.92
N ILE A 34 8.90 9.49 11.16
CA ILE A 34 7.89 8.67 10.49
C ILE A 34 7.30 7.67 11.48
N GLU A 35 6.01 7.39 11.35
CA GLU A 35 5.27 6.45 12.18
C GLU A 35 4.23 5.75 11.31
N VAL A 36 4.04 4.44 11.52
CA VAL A 36 2.98 3.66 10.89
C VAL A 36 1.94 3.32 11.92
N GLU A 37 0.68 3.63 11.63
CA GLU A 37 -0.46 3.11 12.37
C GLU A 37 -1.20 2.11 11.47
N THR A 38 -1.44 0.92 11.98
CA THR A 38 -2.21 -0.11 11.30
C THR A 38 -3.69 0.13 11.48
N CYS A 39 -4.48 -0.12 10.43
CA CYS A 39 -5.92 0.08 10.45
C CYS A 39 -6.67 -1.08 9.80
N GLY A 40 -7.88 -1.32 10.22
CA GLY A 40 -8.80 -2.29 9.63
C GLY A 40 -10.25 -1.97 9.93
N PHE A 41 -11.16 -2.83 9.51
CA PHE A 41 -12.58 -2.70 9.88
C PHE A 41 -12.84 -3.14 11.32
N ASN A 42 -12.02 -4.07 11.82
CA ASN A 42 -12.09 -4.61 13.18
C ASN A 42 -10.72 -4.51 13.85
N ARG A 43 -10.67 -4.57 15.18
CA ARG A 43 -9.42 -4.54 15.96
C ARG A 43 -8.51 -5.75 15.73
N SER A 44 -9.03 -6.85 15.23
CA SER A 44 -8.26 -8.01 14.79
C SER A 44 -8.57 -8.27 13.33
N VAL A 45 -7.55 -8.41 12.52
CA VAL A 45 -7.65 -8.67 11.09
C VAL A 45 -6.86 -9.93 10.77
N SER A 46 -7.49 -10.85 10.04
CA SER A 46 -6.87 -12.09 9.60
C SER A 46 -6.25 -11.93 8.22
N SER A 47 -4.98 -12.34 8.06
CA SER A 47 -4.32 -12.39 6.76
C SER A 47 -4.93 -13.47 5.84
N ALA A 48 -4.59 -13.43 4.54
CA ALA A 48 -4.68 -14.58 3.66
C ALA A 48 -3.83 -15.73 4.23
N PHE A 49 -3.72 -16.80 3.54
CA PHE A 49 -2.96 -18.00 3.91
C PHE A 49 -2.69 -18.15 5.42
N TRP A 50 -2.85 -19.31 5.97
CA TRP A 50 -2.61 -19.62 7.39
C TRP A 50 -3.32 -18.73 8.42
N LYS A 51 -4.09 -17.73 8.01
CA LYS A 51 -4.94 -16.85 8.83
C LYS A 51 -4.21 -16.29 10.07
N VAL A 52 -3.04 -15.70 9.83
CA VAL A 52 -2.32 -14.99 10.89
C VAL A 52 -3.15 -13.78 11.29
N GLU A 53 -3.50 -13.68 12.56
CA GLU A 53 -4.23 -12.54 13.10
C GLU A 53 -3.28 -11.45 13.58
N ILE A 54 -3.54 -10.22 13.15
CA ILE A 54 -2.89 -9.02 13.66
C ILE A 54 -3.89 -8.16 14.42
N LYS A 55 -3.43 -7.54 15.50
CA LYS A 55 -4.17 -6.48 16.18
C LYS A 55 -3.76 -5.16 15.55
N VAL A 56 -4.74 -4.41 15.05
CA VAL A 56 -4.51 -3.10 14.45
C VAL A 56 -4.67 -1.98 15.49
N ASP A 57 -3.95 -0.88 15.27
CA ASP A 57 -3.94 0.28 16.16
C ASP A 57 -5.27 1.06 16.11
N LYS A 58 -5.90 1.10 14.93
CA LYS A 58 -7.11 1.86 14.65
C LYS A 58 -8.16 1.00 13.94
N VAL A 59 -9.42 1.35 14.10
CA VAL A 59 -10.47 0.93 13.17
C VAL A 59 -10.86 2.10 12.27
N ILE A 60 -11.41 1.80 11.10
CA ILE A 60 -11.68 2.78 10.04
C ILE A 60 -12.48 4.00 10.53
N THR A 61 -13.38 3.82 11.49
CA THR A 61 -14.19 4.91 12.07
C THR A 61 -13.42 5.85 13.00
N GLU A 62 -12.17 5.53 13.33
CA GLU A 62 -11.29 6.35 14.18
C GLU A 62 -10.29 7.17 13.36
N ILE A 63 -10.32 7.05 12.04
CA ILE A 63 -9.37 7.74 11.16
C ILE A 63 -9.86 9.15 10.88
N ASN A 64 -9.01 10.11 11.24
CA ASN A 64 -9.05 11.47 10.72
C ASN A 64 -7.93 11.60 9.68
N THR A 65 -8.28 11.74 8.41
CA THR A 65 -7.31 11.77 7.31
C THR A 65 -6.28 12.90 7.45
N ASP A 66 -6.61 14.00 8.12
CA ASP A 66 -5.71 15.14 8.32
C ASP A 66 -4.46 14.78 9.13
N ASP A 67 -4.52 13.74 9.95
CA ASP A 67 -3.40 13.28 10.79
C ASP A 67 -2.34 12.50 10.00
N TYR A 68 -2.62 12.13 8.73
CA TYR A 68 -1.78 11.22 7.96
C TYR A 68 -1.27 11.84 6.67
N ALA A 69 -0.05 11.47 6.30
CA ALA A 69 0.60 11.87 5.04
C ALA A 69 0.38 10.85 3.92
N ALA A 70 0.10 9.60 4.26
CA ALA A 70 -0.07 8.54 3.27
C ALA A 70 -1.02 7.44 3.74
N LEU A 71 -1.66 6.78 2.75
CA LEU A 71 -2.42 5.55 2.87
C LEU A 71 -1.70 4.43 2.12
N VAL A 72 -1.49 3.30 2.77
CA VAL A 72 -0.93 2.09 2.17
C VAL A 72 -1.98 1.00 2.15
N ILE A 73 -2.09 0.32 1.00
CA ILE A 73 -3.10 -0.71 0.74
C ILE A 73 -2.38 -1.98 0.24
N PRO A 74 -2.04 -2.92 1.13
CA PRO A 74 -1.66 -4.26 0.69
C PRO A 74 -2.79 -4.90 -0.09
N GLY A 75 -2.46 -5.71 -1.09
CA GLY A 75 -3.46 -6.57 -1.68
C GLY A 75 -3.77 -7.76 -0.79
N GLY A 76 -4.43 -8.76 -1.36
CA GLY A 76 -4.85 -9.92 -0.63
C GLY A 76 -5.55 -10.94 -1.52
N ASP A 77 -6.18 -11.93 -0.93
CA ASP A 77 -6.77 -13.03 -1.69
C ASP A 77 -8.29 -13.09 -1.51
N HIS A 78 -8.99 -13.23 -2.65
CA HIS A 78 -10.46 -13.28 -2.71
C HIS A 78 -11.05 -14.49 -1.95
N LEU A 79 -10.32 -15.61 -1.88
CA LEU A 79 -10.76 -16.81 -1.15
C LEU A 79 -10.80 -16.59 0.37
N PHE A 80 -10.11 -15.54 0.86
CA PHE A 80 -10.06 -15.17 2.26
C PHE A 80 -10.90 -13.94 2.59
N GLY A 81 -11.75 -13.49 1.65
CA GLY A 81 -12.72 -12.42 1.86
C GLY A 81 -12.17 -11.01 1.63
N TYR A 82 -11.02 -10.86 0.96
CA TYR A 82 -10.38 -9.55 0.74
C TYR A 82 -11.34 -8.52 0.13
N PHE A 83 -12.05 -8.87 -0.95
CA PHE A 83 -12.91 -7.91 -1.64
C PHE A 83 -14.22 -7.60 -0.91
N GLU A 84 -14.59 -8.37 0.11
CA GLU A 84 -15.73 -8.04 0.98
C GLU A 84 -15.49 -6.71 1.71
N GLU A 85 -14.26 -6.49 2.18
CA GLU A 85 -13.84 -5.26 2.86
C GLU A 85 -13.22 -4.23 1.92
N ALA A 86 -12.41 -4.65 0.95
CA ALA A 86 -11.75 -3.76 0.00
C ALA A 86 -12.74 -2.95 -0.86
N TYR A 87 -13.97 -3.44 -1.05
CA TYR A 87 -15.02 -2.76 -1.78
C TYR A 87 -16.11 -2.16 -0.88
N ASP A 88 -15.93 -2.18 0.44
CA ASP A 88 -16.83 -1.47 1.37
C ASP A 88 -16.76 0.04 1.13
N GLU A 89 -17.91 0.69 1.05
CA GLU A 89 -18.00 2.11 0.71
C GLU A 89 -17.24 3.02 1.70
N ARG A 90 -17.13 2.65 2.96
CA ARG A 90 -16.35 3.39 3.95
C ARG A 90 -14.86 3.42 3.58
N PHE A 91 -14.34 2.30 3.05
CA PHE A 91 -12.94 2.23 2.60
C PHE A 91 -12.75 2.97 1.27
N LEU A 92 -13.67 2.84 0.33
CA LEU A 92 -13.65 3.60 -0.91
C LEU A 92 -13.71 5.11 -0.65
N GLN A 93 -14.50 5.54 0.35
CA GLN A 93 -14.55 6.95 0.74
C GLN A 93 -13.22 7.40 1.37
N LEU A 94 -12.61 6.58 2.24
CA LEU A 94 -11.29 6.88 2.81
C LEU A 94 -10.24 7.09 1.70
N ILE A 95 -10.24 6.27 0.66
CA ILE A 95 -9.33 6.41 -0.50
C ILE A 95 -9.57 7.76 -1.19
N ARG A 96 -10.83 8.14 -1.45
CA ARG A 96 -11.18 9.44 -2.06
C ARG A 96 -10.74 10.63 -1.19
N ASP A 97 -10.87 10.51 0.13
CA ASP A 97 -10.47 11.56 1.06
C ASP A 97 -8.96 11.79 1.04
N PHE A 98 -8.15 10.73 0.96
CA PHE A 98 -6.70 10.83 0.79
C PHE A 98 -6.32 11.48 -0.54
N ASP A 99 -6.96 11.09 -1.64
CA ASP A 99 -6.70 11.68 -2.96
C ASP A 99 -7.12 13.16 -3.01
N THR A 100 -8.29 13.50 -2.50
CA THR A 100 -8.78 14.89 -2.42
C THR A 100 -7.83 15.77 -1.60
N GLY A 101 -7.24 15.23 -0.53
CA GLY A 101 -6.21 15.89 0.26
C GLY A 101 -4.83 15.93 -0.42
N ASN A 102 -4.69 15.42 -1.66
CA ASN A 102 -3.43 15.27 -2.39
C ASN A 102 -2.36 14.51 -1.57
N LYS A 103 -2.80 13.55 -0.76
CA LYS A 103 -1.95 12.71 0.06
C LYS A 103 -1.49 11.49 -0.72
N LEU A 104 -0.36 10.91 -0.34
CA LEU A 104 0.16 9.75 -1.03
C LEU A 104 -0.73 8.52 -0.79
N ILE A 105 -0.95 7.74 -1.85
CA ILE A 105 -1.61 6.43 -1.80
C ILE A 105 -0.67 5.43 -2.44
N ALA A 106 -0.30 4.39 -1.71
CA ALA A 106 0.55 3.31 -2.21
C ALA A 106 -0.16 1.97 -2.12
N SER A 107 -0.08 1.16 -3.17
CA SER A 107 -0.69 -0.17 -3.18
C SER A 107 0.17 -1.21 -3.88
N VAL A 108 -0.06 -2.46 -3.51
CA VAL A 108 0.60 -3.63 -4.11
C VAL A 108 -0.47 -4.57 -4.64
N CYS A 109 -0.18 -5.25 -5.76
CA CYS A 109 -0.98 -6.35 -6.29
C CYS A 109 -2.45 -5.92 -6.50
N VAL A 110 -3.41 -6.67 -5.97
CA VAL A 110 -4.84 -6.35 -6.07
C VAL A 110 -5.26 -5.16 -5.21
N GLY A 111 -4.37 -4.60 -4.40
CA GLY A 111 -4.61 -3.37 -3.64
C GLY A 111 -4.93 -2.15 -4.51
N ALA A 112 -4.57 -2.16 -5.80
CA ALA A 112 -4.96 -1.12 -6.75
C ALA A 112 -6.46 -1.18 -7.14
N LEU A 113 -7.11 -2.33 -6.99
CA LEU A 113 -8.52 -2.49 -7.41
C LEU A 113 -9.50 -1.64 -6.58
N PRO A 114 -9.42 -1.57 -5.24
CA PRO A 114 -10.24 -0.62 -4.49
C PRO A 114 -9.97 0.85 -4.85
N ILE A 115 -8.74 1.22 -5.23
CA ILE A 115 -8.44 2.58 -5.69
C ILE A 115 -9.16 2.83 -7.04
N GLY A 116 -9.11 1.87 -7.97
CA GLY A 116 -9.87 1.96 -9.23
C GLY A 116 -11.38 2.05 -8.99
N LYS A 117 -11.91 1.16 -8.13
CA LYS A 117 -13.35 1.13 -7.81
C LYS A 117 -13.84 2.40 -7.11
N SER A 118 -12.99 3.08 -6.36
CA SER A 118 -13.35 4.37 -5.73
C SER A 118 -13.52 5.51 -6.73
N GLY A 119 -13.10 5.33 -7.99
CA GLY A 119 -13.07 6.35 -9.04
C GLY A 119 -11.78 7.19 -9.08
N VAL A 120 -10.90 7.07 -8.09
CA VAL A 120 -9.68 7.88 -7.96
C VAL A 120 -8.69 7.64 -9.11
N LEU A 121 -8.67 6.44 -9.70
CA LEU A 121 -7.79 6.11 -10.83
C LEU A 121 -8.41 6.37 -12.21
N GLU A 122 -9.63 6.88 -12.33
CA GLU A 122 -10.24 7.15 -13.64
C GLU A 122 -9.37 8.10 -14.46
N GLY A 123 -8.98 7.65 -15.68
CA GLY A 123 -8.09 8.38 -16.57
C GLY A 123 -6.63 8.49 -16.13
N ARG A 124 -6.24 7.87 -15.01
CA ARG A 124 -4.85 7.83 -14.53
C ARG A 124 -4.16 6.52 -14.92
N ARG A 125 -2.84 6.54 -14.92
CA ARG A 125 -1.98 5.38 -15.15
C ARG A 125 -1.80 4.59 -13.86
N ALA A 126 -2.02 3.27 -13.93
CA ALA A 126 -1.82 2.38 -12.79
C ALA A 126 -1.51 0.96 -13.23
N THR A 127 -1.08 0.12 -12.31
CA THR A 127 -0.92 -1.32 -12.50
C THR A 127 -1.57 -2.10 -11.36
N THR A 128 -1.78 -3.40 -11.61
CA THR A 128 -2.26 -4.36 -10.61
C THR A 128 -1.76 -5.75 -10.97
N TYR A 129 -2.08 -6.76 -10.19
CA TYR A 129 -1.68 -8.15 -10.43
C TYR A 129 -1.91 -8.57 -11.90
N HIS A 130 -0.82 -8.96 -12.57
CA HIS A 130 -0.81 -9.16 -14.03
C HIS A 130 -0.79 -10.62 -14.47
N LEU A 131 -0.55 -11.55 -13.55
CA LEU A 131 -0.52 -12.98 -13.84
C LEU A 131 -1.94 -13.58 -13.93
N MET A 132 -2.07 -14.90 -14.11
CA MET A 132 -3.35 -15.58 -14.22
C MET A 132 -4.27 -14.97 -15.30
N ASP A 133 -3.78 -14.98 -16.54
CA ASP A 133 -4.48 -14.44 -17.73
C ASP A 133 -4.80 -12.94 -17.68
N GLY A 134 -4.16 -12.19 -16.76
CA GLY A 134 -4.31 -10.74 -16.64
C GLY A 134 -5.73 -10.30 -16.24
N HIS A 135 -6.53 -11.18 -15.64
CA HIS A 135 -7.94 -10.84 -15.34
C HIS A 135 -8.06 -9.65 -14.37
N ARG A 136 -7.08 -9.45 -13.46
CA ARG A 136 -7.08 -8.29 -12.55
C ARG A 136 -6.75 -6.99 -13.28
N GLN A 137 -5.87 -7.04 -14.28
CA GLN A 137 -5.61 -5.89 -15.15
C GLN A 137 -6.86 -5.51 -15.98
N LYS A 138 -7.58 -6.50 -16.51
CA LYS A 138 -8.85 -6.25 -17.19
C LYS A 138 -9.88 -5.64 -16.26
N GLN A 139 -10.00 -6.16 -15.05
CA GLN A 139 -10.88 -5.60 -14.01
C GLN A 139 -10.50 -4.15 -13.65
N LEU A 140 -9.20 -3.84 -13.54
CA LEU A 140 -8.74 -2.47 -13.28
C LEU A 140 -9.11 -1.54 -14.45
N ALA A 141 -8.95 -2.01 -15.70
CA ALA A 141 -9.32 -1.24 -16.89
C ALA A 141 -10.83 -0.95 -16.96
N GLU A 142 -11.69 -1.84 -16.44
CA GLU A 142 -13.15 -1.61 -16.36
C GLU A 142 -13.52 -0.41 -15.47
N PHE A 143 -12.62 0.02 -14.59
CA PHE A 143 -12.77 1.23 -13.78
C PHE A 143 -12.27 2.51 -14.48
N GLY A 144 -12.02 2.45 -15.80
CA GLY A 144 -11.54 3.60 -16.58
C GLY A 144 -10.06 3.94 -16.40
N VAL A 145 -9.25 2.99 -15.92
CA VAL A 145 -7.82 3.16 -15.66
C VAL A 145 -6.99 2.88 -16.91
N ASP A 146 -5.98 3.71 -17.19
CA ASP A 146 -4.93 3.41 -18.18
C ASP A 146 -3.93 2.41 -17.56
N VAL A 147 -4.17 1.12 -17.81
CA VAL A 147 -3.43 0.02 -17.18
C VAL A 147 -2.08 -0.17 -17.87
N ILE A 148 -1.02 0.04 -17.09
CA ILE A 148 0.37 -0.11 -17.53
C ILE A 148 0.93 -1.43 -16.99
N ASN A 149 1.49 -2.25 -17.86
CA ASN A 149 2.10 -3.53 -17.46
C ASN A 149 3.58 -3.34 -17.05
N GLU A 150 3.81 -2.56 -16.00
CA GLU A 150 5.12 -2.30 -15.42
C GLU A 150 5.12 -2.71 -13.93
N PRO A 151 6.29 -3.09 -13.38
CA PRO A 151 6.40 -3.52 -11.99
C PRO A 151 5.84 -2.52 -10.98
N VAL A 152 6.17 -1.25 -11.18
CA VAL A 152 5.70 -0.14 -10.34
C VAL A 152 5.29 1.01 -11.26
N VAL A 153 4.13 1.57 -11.05
CA VAL A 153 3.60 2.73 -11.76
C VAL A 153 3.33 3.84 -10.76
N ILE A 154 3.86 5.02 -11.08
CA ILE A 154 3.62 6.24 -10.29
C ILE A 154 2.86 7.22 -11.17
N ASP A 155 1.73 7.68 -10.69
CA ASP A 155 0.97 8.76 -11.28
C ASP A 155 0.56 9.76 -10.19
N SER A 156 1.15 10.95 -10.26
CA SER A 156 0.92 12.03 -9.30
C SER A 156 1.20 11.57 -7.85
N ASN A 157 0.18 11.50 -7.02
CA ASN A 157 0.24 11.07 -5.63
C ASN A 157 0.01 9.56 -5.43
N ILE A 158 -0.18 8.77 -6.49
CA ILE A 158 -0.52 7.35 -6.40
C ILE A 158 0.64 6.49 -6.88
N ILE A 159 0.96 5.46 -6.09
CA ILE A 159 1.96 4.44 -6.39
C ILE A 159 1.23 3.10 -6.43
N THR A 160 1.29 2.40 -7.55
CA THR A 160 0.72 1.05 -7.69
C THR A 160 1.78 0.06 -8.15
N SER A 161 1.64 -1.20 -7.80
CA SER A 161 2.53 -2.25 -8.28
C SER A 161 1.78 -3.56 -8.54
N TYR A 162 2.40 -4.49 -9.29
CA TYR A 162 1.66 -5.60 -9.87
C TYR A 162 1.72 -6.93 -9.09
N CYS A 163 2.72 -7.18 -8.23
CA CYS A 163 2.87 -8.46 -7.53
C CYS A 163 3.48 -8.30 -6.15
N PRO A 164 3.32 -9.27 -5.25
CA PRO A 164 3.88 -9.23 -3.90
C PRO A 164 5.39 -8.94 -3.85
N GLN A 165 6.16 -9.46 -4.82
CA GLN A 165 7.61 -9.27 -4.90
C GLN A 165 8.03 -7.80 -5.11
N THR A 166 7.12 -6.90 -5.48
CA THR A 166 7.41 -5.46 -5.66
C THR A 166 7.15 -4.64 -4.41
N ALA A 167 6.68 -5.25 -3.33
CA ALA A 167 6.27 -4.54 -2.11
C ALA A 167 7.42 -3.75 -1.47
N ASP A 168 8.64 -4.29 -1.49
CA ASP A 168 9.85 -3.60 -0.99
C ASP A 168 10.11 -2.31 -1.78
N GLU A 169 10.05 -2.40 -3.12
CA GLU A 169 10.28 -1.26 -4.00
C GLU A 169 9.24 -0.17 -3.78
N VAL A 170 7.96 -0.55 -3.61
CA VAL A 170 6.89 0.40 -3.31
C VAL A 170 7.10 1.03 -1.92
N ALA A 171 7.48 0.26 -0.92
CA ALA A 171 7.73 0.76 0.43
C ALA A 171 8.89 1.79 0.43
N PHE A 172 9.99 1.50 -0.26
CA PHE A 172 11.09 2.46 -0.39
C PHE A 172 10.73 3.67 -1.26
N THR A 173 9.94 3.49 -2.31
CA THR A 173 9.44 4.60 -3.14
C THR A 173 8.56 5.54 -2.32
N LEU A 174 7.68 4.98 -1.49
CA LEU A 174 6.86 5.76 -0.57
C LEU A 174 7.73 6.50 0.47
N LEU A 175 8.71 5.83 1.06
CA LEU A 175 9.64 6.44 2.00
C LEU A 175 10.41 7.61 1.36
N GLU A 176 10.86 7.44 0.10
CA GLU A 176 11.56 8.50 -0.65
C GLU A 176 10.66 9.71 -0.89
N LYS A 177 9.39 9.51 -1.22
CA LYS A 177 8.43 10.61 -1.38
C LYS A 177 8.13 11.34 -0.05
N LEU A 178 8.18 10.63 1.07
CA LEU A 178 7.91 11.19 2.40
C LEU A 178 9.13 11.86 3.03
N LEU A 179 10.30 11.24 2.98
CA LEU A 179 11.49 11.67 3.71
C LEU A 179 12.66 12.13 2.82
N GLY A 180 12.55 11.91 1.51
CA GLY A 180 13.59 12.22 0.54
C GLY A 180 14.63 11.10 0.35
N ARG A 181 15.37 11.23 -0.75
CA ARG A 181 16.28 10.20 -1.27
C ARG A 181 17.42 9.83 -0.31
N GLU A 182 18.02 10.80 0.36
CA GLU A 182 19.16 10.58 1.23
C GLU A 182 18.80 9.67 2.41
N LYS A 183 17.70 9.99 3.12
CA LYS A 183 17.21 9.18 4.24
C LYS A 183 16.80 7.79 3.80
N THR A 184 16.15 7.67 2.63
CA THR A 184 15.76 6.38 2.07
C THR A 184 16.97 5.53 1.71
N SER A 185 18.02 6.11 1.12
CA SER A 185 19.28 5.41 0.85
C SER A 185 19.92 4.88 2.12
N THR A 186 19.91 5.67 3.20
CA THR A 186 20.41 5.24 4.51
C THR A 186 19.66 4.02 5.04
N VAL A 187 18.33 4.02 4.95
CA VAL A 187 17.50 2.88 5.38
C VAL A 187 17.77 1.65 4.50
N LYS A 188 17.81 1.81 3.17
CA LYS A 188 18.14 0.73 2.23
C LYS A 188 19.47 0.06 2.56
N GLN A 189 20.51 0.86 2.82
CA GLN A 189 21.85 0.36 3.19
C GLN A 189 21.79 -0.42 4.50
N GLY A 190 21.12 0.11 5.52
CA GLY A 190 20.95 -0.55 6.82
C GLY A 190 20.22 -1.89 6.71
N MET A 191 19.20 -1.96 5.87
CA MET A 191 18.46 -3.19 5.59
C MET A 191 19.17 -4.14 4.61
N GLY A 192 20.33 -3.76 4.04
CA GLY A 192 21.12 -4.61 3.15
C GLY A 192 20.70 -4.62 1.68
N TYR A 193 19.80 -3.71 1.26
CA TYR A 193 19.33 -3.63 -0.13
C TYR A 193 20.35 -3.00 -1.09
N GLU A 194 21.25 -2.18 -0.61
CA GLU A 194 22.32 -1.59 -1.39
C GLU A 194 23.68 -2.06 -0.85
N SER A 195 24.22 -3.10 -1.40
CA SER A 195 25.63 -3.46 -1.26
C SER A 195 26.41 -2.96 -2.46
N THR A 196 26.53 -1.66 -2.64
CA THR A 196 27.50 -1.10 -3.57
C THR A 196 28.81 -0.77 -2.86
N ILE A 197 29.43 -1.76 -2.22
CA ILE A 197 30.88 -1.74 -2.08
C ILE A 197 31.40 -2.54 -3.27
N LYS A 198 31.62 -1.88 -4.41
CA LYS A 198 32.62 -2.35 -5.35
C LYS A 198 33.96 -2.26 -4.61
N LYS A 199 34.45 -3.42 -4.13
CA LYS A 199 35.85 -3.59 -3.75
C LYS A 199 36.73 -3.45 -4.98
#